data_0fcf6064b1d51446f1d6af18c5145bc2
#
_entry.id   0fcf6064b1d51446f1d6af18c5145bc2
#
_cell.length_a   1.000
_cell.length_b   1.000
_cell.length_c   1.000
_cell.angle_alpha   90.00
_cell.angle_beta   90.00
_cell.angle_gamma   90.00
#
_symmetry.space_group_name_H-M   'P 1'
#
loop_
_entity.id
_entity.type
_entity.pdbx_description
1 polymer ?
#
loop_
_entity_poly.entity_id
_entity_poly.type
_entity_poly.pdbx_seq_one_letter_code
_entity_poly.pdbx_strand_id
1 'polypeptide(L)'
;MKKNKMMISVILSTLFFTTPVAAQNSRNAVKQVKINRIVSMPDMPETYEMINWREKAKSFDAYVFDWNNKGELGPLIWKDNARRNIDQETFGLYTALGDVRQGPLHNGGEFHESLNSLAAILGAGLVGIDKTNQNGYNYVKMVQNFYNCDNGWNIVMNNTNPQVANLGGGYGRDWWYDVLPNALYYAVSDVFPHVEGSDKILRSIAEQFTKADSVLAGNYDYSYFDYGKMKGGRSHIPYQQDAAGGHAYVLLCAYKKFGNKRYLQHAKSAIEALLSQKESRFYEALLPLGCYTAAYLNATEGKKYDTHKLLDWVFDGCQSPTGRTGWGIIVGKWGDYDVSGLQGSITDGGGYAFS
;
A
#
# COMPACT_ATOMS: atom_id res chain seq x y z
N MET A 1 34.80 -74.73 16.77
CA MET A 1 35.46 -73.43 16.57
C MET A 1 34.52 -72.51 15.80
N LYS A 2 33.78 -71.64 16.45
CA LYS A 2 32.94 -70.64 15.77
C LYS A 2 33.51 -69.27 16.19
N LYS A 3 34.02 -68.50 15.20
CA LYS A 3 34.50 -67.16 15.41
C LYS A 3 33.30 -66.19 15.42
N ASN A 4 33.08 -65.55 16.57
CA ASN A 4 32.17 -64.43 16.69
C ASN A 4 32.83 -63.20 16.05
N LYS A 5 32.15 -62.64 15.02
CA LYS A 5 32.47 -61.31 14.51
C LYS A 5 31.67 -60.30 15.32
N MET A 6 32.35 -59.50 16.09
CA MET A 6 31.79 -58.35 16.81
C MET A 6 31.69 -57.22 15.81
N MET A 7 30.46 -56.81 15.55
CA MET A 7 30.17 -55.66 14.69
C MET A 7 30.20 -54.40 15.53
N ILE A 8 31.21 -53.59 15.36
CA ILE A 8 31.32 -52.28 16.00
C ILE A 8 30.49 -51.31 15.18
N SER A 9 29.33 -50.89 15.72
CA SER A 9 28.54 -49.75 15.18
C SER A 9 29.26 -48.45 15.57
N VAL A 10 29.83 -47.82 14.59
CA VAL A 10 30.32 -46.44 14.71
C VAL A 10 29.16 -45.50 14.55
N ILE A 11 28.67 -44.95 15.68
CA ILE A 11 27.73 -43.86 15.69
C ILE A 11 28.51 -42.58 15.27
N LEU A 12 28.33 -42.14 14.03
CA LEU A 12 28.82 -40.87 13.56
C LEU A 12 27.86 -39.79 14.09
N SER A 13 28.16 -39.23 15.26
CA SER A 13 27.53 -38.03 15.75
C SER A 13 28.00 -36.82 14.93
N THR A 14 27.25 -36.43 13.91
CA THR A 14 27.42 -35.15 13.23
C THR A 14 27.07 -34.03 14.20
N LEU A 15 28.09 -33.50 14.86
CA LEU A 15 28.04 -32.20 15.52
C LEU A 15 27.80 -31.14 14.42
N PHE A 16 26.59 -30.68 14.30
CA PHE A 16 26.29 -29.44 13.63
C PHE A 16 26.88 -28.28 14.45
N PHE A 17 28.11 -27.89 14.11
CA PHE A 17 28.61 -26.60 14.50
C PHE A 17 27.75 -25.57 13.75
N THR A 18 26.73 -25.03 14.41
CA THR A 18 26.17 -23.76 14.05
C THR A 18 27.25 -22.70 14.31
N THR A 19 28.13 -22.48 13.34
CA THR A 19 28.86 -21.25 13.33
C THR A 19 27.84 -20.13 13.35
N PRO A 20 27.91 -19.17 14.30
CA PRO A 20 27.15 -17.96 14.15
C PRO A 20 27.60 -17.37 12.82
N VAL A 21 26.67 -17.25 11.88
CA VAL A 21 26.88 -16.40 10.72
C VAL A 21 26.99 -15.00 11.30
N ALA A 22 28.21 -14.65 11.71
CA ALA A 22 28.57 -13.28 11.89
C ALA A 22 28.29 -12.65 10.53
N ALA A 23 27.25 -11.84 10.49
CA ALA A 23 26.93 -11.02 9.35
C ALA A 23 28.08 -10.04 9.17
N GLN A 24 29.17 -10.53 8.59
CA GLN A 24 30.31 -9.76 8.18
C GLN A 24 29.98 -9.13 6.83
N ASN A 25 28.95 -8.30 6.86
CA ASN A 25 28.83 -7.26 5.89
C ASN A 25 29.24 -5.96 6.55
N SER A 26 30.53 -5.70 6.51
CA SER A 26 31.03 -4.33 6.47
C SER A 26 30.57 -3.71 5.14
N ARG A 27 29.25 -3.62 4.95
CA ARG A 27 28.72 -2.65 4.01
C ARG A 27 29.25 -1.35 4.51
N ASN A 28 30.11 -0.70 3.73
CA ASN A 28 30.48 0.68 3.95
C ASN A 28 29.21 1.40 4.38
N ALA A 29 29.22 1.94 5.60
CA ALA A 29 28.03 2.58 6.15
C ALA A 29 27.55 3.57 5.11
N VAL A 30 26.38 3.30 4.52
CA VAL A 30 25.82 4.22 3.55
C VAL A 30 25.63 5.52 4.27
N LYS A 31 26.20 6.60 3.72
CA LYS A 31 26.09 7.91 4.31
C LYS A 31 24.61 8.21 4.53
N GLN A 32 24.22 8.41 5.78
CA GLN A 32 22.85 8.74 6.15
C GLN A 32 22.42 10.00 5.42
N VAL A 33 21.23 9.96 4.82
CA VAL A 33 20.60 11.12 4.23
C VAL A 33 20.16 12.04 5.37
N LYS A 34 20.62 13.30 5.34
CA LYS A 34 20.15 14.29 6.30
C LYS A 34 18.78 14.80 5.85
N ILE A 35 17.78 14.67 6.72
CA ILE A 35 16.46 15.24 6.50
C ILE A 35 16.44 16.62 7.15
N ASN A 36 16.46 17.67 6.32
CA ASN A 36 16.62 19.03 6.82
C ASN A 36 15.40 19.55 7.59
N ARG A 37 14.23 18.92 7.42
CA ARG A 37 12.97 19.29 8.07
C ARG A 37 12.86 18.75 9.50
N ILE A 38 13.62 17.73 9.86
CA ILE A 38 13.61 17.16 11.21
C ILE A 38 14.76 17.76 11.99
N VAL A 39 14.42 18.57 12.96
CA VAL A 39 15.40 19.25 13.85
C VAL A 39 15.69 18.40 15.08
N SER A 40 14.67 17.72 15.59
CA SER A 40 14.78 16.83 16.74
C SER A 40 13.76 15.71 16.63
N MET A 41 14.10 14.56 17.19
CA MET A 41 13.13 13.46 17.38
C MET A 41 12.52 13.60 18.78
N PRO A 42 11.24 13.23 18.96
CA PRO A 42 10.65 13.17 20.29
C PRO A 42 11.46 12.24 21.20
N ASP A 43 11.61 12.64 22.46
CA ASP A 43 12.20 11.76 23.46
C ASP A 43 11.30 10.55 23.73
N MET A 44 11.92 9.43 24.08
CA MET A 44 11.16 8.25 24.51
C MET A 44 10.43 8.57 25.82
N PRO A 45 9.16 8.16 25.97
CA PRO A 45 8.44 8.30 27.23
C PRO A 45 9.19 7.59 28.37
N GLU A 46 9.22 8.18 29.55
CA GLU A 46 9.91 7.61 30.74
C GLU A 46 9.42 6.20 31.10
N THR A 47 8.16 5.91 30.81
CA THR A 47 7.50 4.62 31.12
C THR A 47 7.22 3.79 29.88
N TYR A 48 8.14 3.80 28.92
CA TYR A 48 7.95 3.03 27.70
C TYR A 48 8.08 1.53 27.94
N GLU A 49 7.02 0.81 27.64
CA GLU A 49 7.01 -0.65 27.62
C GLU A 49 7.07 -1.19 26.19
N MET A 50 7.91 -2.20 25.98
CA MET A 50 7.96 -2.89 24.69
C MET A 50 6.69 -3.68 24.45
N ILE A 51 5.92 -3.30 23.47
CA ILE A 51 4.71 -4.02 23.05
C ILE A 51 5.09 -5.10 22.04
N ASN A 52 4.55 -6.30 22.23
CA ASN A 52 4.64 -7.33 21.21
C ASN A 52 3.63 -7.04 20.08
N TRP A 53 4.04 -6.18 19.16
CA TRP A 53 3.21 -5.75 18.04
C TRP A 53 2.72 -6.89 17.17
N ARG A 54 3.51 -7.97 17.02
CA ARG A 54 3.10 -9.14 16.26
C ARG A 54 1.88 -9.82 16.89
N GLU A 55 1.90 -10.05 18.20
CA GLU A 55 0.77 -10.65 18.92
C GLU A 55 -0.44 -9.71 18.97
N LYS A 56 -0.21 -8.41 19.10
CA LYS A 56 -1.28 -7.40 18.98
C LYS A 56 -1.95 -7.47 17.60
N ALA A 57 -1.17 -7.50 16.52
CA ALA A 57 -1.69 -7.59 15.16
C ALA A 57 -2.50 -8.88 14.93
N LYS A 58 -2.02 -10.03 15.44
CA LYS A 58 -2.77 -11.29 15.36
C LYS A 58 -4.08 -11.25 16.13
N SER A 59 -4.06 -10.69 17.34
CA SER A 59 -5.27 -10.55 18.16
C SER A 59 -6.27 -9.62 17.51
N PHE A 60 -5.80 -8.53 16.90
CA PHE A 60 -6.65 -7.59 16.18
C PHE A 60 -7.23 -8.23 14.92
N ASP A 61 -6.45 -8.97 14.15
CA ASP A 61 -6.95 -9.73 13.00
C ASP A 61 -8.05 -10.72 13.41
N ALA A 62 -7.83 -11.48 14.47
CA ALA A 62 -8.84 -12.42 14.98
C ALA A 62 -10.14 -11.71 15.37
N TYR A 63 -10.07 -10.52 15.94
CA TYR A 63 -11.22 -9.71 16.29
C TYR A 63 -11.95 -9.15 15.05
N VAL A 64 -11.20 -8.62 14.08
CA VAL A 64 -11.77 -8.01 12.86
C VAL A 64 -12.44 -9.06 11.97
N PHE A 65 -11.82 -10.22 11.81
CA PHE A 65 -12.32 -11.30 10.94
C PHE A 65 -13.25 -12.30 11.65
N ASP A 66 -13.73 -11.96 12.84
CA ASP A 66 -14.77 -12.73 13.51
C ASP A 66 -16.16 -12.31 13.00
N TRP A 67 -16.72 -13.11 12.10
CA TRP A 67 -18.05 -12.93 11.53
C TRP A 67 -19.19 -12.99 12.57
N ASN A 68 -18.93 -13.56 13.71
CA ASN A 68 -19.91 -13.77 14.78
C ASN A 68 -19.64 -12.88 16.00
N ASN A 69 -18.73 -11.93 15.89
CA ASN A 69 -18.41 -11.02 16.98
C ASN A 69 -19.66 -10.25 17.42
N LYS A 70 -20.02 -10.42 18.70
CA LYS A 70 -21.18 -9.75 19.34
C LYS A 70 -20.77 -8.68 20.34
N GLY A 71 -19.50 -8.27 20.29
CA GLY A 71 -19.02 -7.15 21.09
C GLY A 71 -19.69 -5.83 20.69
N GLU A 72 -19.46 -4.81 21.48
CA GLU A 72 -20.07 -3.48 21.27
C GLU A 72 -19.88 -2.94 19.85
N LEU A 73 -18.74 -3.22 19.26
CA LEU A 73 -18.37 -2.75 17.92
C LEU A 73 -18.41 -3.86 16.84
N GLY A 74 -18.88 -5.05 17.18
CA GLY A 74 -18.88 -6.18 16.27
C GLY A 74 -20.25 -6.43 15.60
N PRO A 75 -20.28 -7.19 14.51
CA PRO A 75 -19.10 -7.61 13.73
C PRO A 75 -18.53 -6.45 12.88
N LEU A 76 -17.20 -6.44 12.67
CA LEU A 76 -16.54 -5.45 11.82
C LEU A 76 -16.45 -5.87 10.36
N ILE A 77 -16.85 -7.08 10.05
CA ILE A 77 -16.80 -7.67 8.73
C ILE A 77 -18.21 -8.09 8.28
N TRP A 78 -18.51 -7.92 7.02
CA TRP A 78 -19.77 -8.39 6.40
C TRP A 78 -19.50 -8.96 5.00
N LYS A 79 -20.44 -9.77 4.50
CA LYS A 79 -20.38 -10.26 3.12
C LYS A 79 -20.97 -9.22 2.16
N ASP A 80 -20.22 -8.92 1.11
CA ASP A 80 -20.74 -8.24 -0.06
C ASP A 80 -20.98 -9.26 -1.18
N ASN A 81 -22.25 -9.54 -1.43
CA ASN A 81 -22.69 -10.47 -2.46
C ASN A 81 -22.98 -9.79 -3.80
N ALA A 82 -22.62 -8.52 -3.95
CA ALA A 82 -22.97 -7.74 -5.12
C ALA A 82 -22.37 -8.28 -6.43
N ARG A 83 -21.21 -8.95 -6.38
CA ARG A 83 -20.54 -9.62 -7.52
C ARG A 83 -20.49 -8.74 -8.77
N ARG A 84 -20.07 -7.49 -8.58
CA ARG A 84 -20.24 -6.44 -9.58
C ARG A 84 -19.23 -6.52 -10.71
N ASN A 85 -18.00 -6.92 -10.40
CA ASN A 85 -16.87 -6.88 -11.33
C ASN A 85 -16.46 -8.27 -11.80
N ILE A 86 -16.42 -9.22 -10.88
CA ILE A 86 -16.24 -10.63 -11.17
C ILE A 86 -17.34 -11.41 -10.45
N ASP A 87 -17.73 -12.55 -11.03
CA ASP A 87 -18.80 -13.37 -10.45
C ASP A 87 -18.31 -14.13 -9.20
N GLN A 88 -18.04 -13.39 -8.17
CA GLN A 88 -17.72 -13.92 -6.83
C GLN A 88 -18.15 -12.95 -5.74
N GLU A 89 -18.42 -13.46 -4.55
CA GLU A 89 -18.63 -12.65 -3.36
C GLU A 89 -17.32 -12.04 -2.87
N THR A 90 -17.41 -10.95 -2.16
CA THR A 90 -16.31 -10.36 -1.41
C THR A 90 -16.75 -10.04 0.02
N PHE A 91 -15.92 -9.38 0.77
CA PHE A 91 -16.22 -8.91 2.11
C PHE A 91 -15.93 -7.42 2.23
N GLY A 92 -16.61 -6.78 3.16
CA GLY A 92 -16.34 -5.41 3.56
C GLY A 92 -15.83 -5.34 4.96
N LEU A 93 -15.02 -4.34 5.23
CA LEU A 93 -14.59 -3.95 6.56
C LEU A 93 -15.00 -2.51 6.82
N TYR A 94 -15.33 -2.17 8.07
CA TYR A 94 -15.54 -0.77 8.43
C TYR A 94 -14.21 0.00 8.33
N THR A 95 -14.21 1.09 7.59
CA THR A 95 -13.06 2.02 7.51
C THR A 95 -12.99 2.87 8.77
N ALA A 96 -14.13 3.35 9.23
CA ALA A 96 -14.25 4.11 10.47
C ALA A 96 -15.41 3.54 11.30
N LEU A 97 -15.14 3.20 12.55
CA LEU A 97 -16.17 2.70 13.45
C LEU A 97 -17.28 3.74 13.63
N GLY A 98 -18.51 3.28 13.53
CA GLY A 98 -19.71 4.15 13.62
C GLY A 98 -20.05 4.91 12.35
N ASP A 99 -19.27 4.79 11.27
CA ASP A 99 -19.67 5.36 9.99
C ASP A 99 -20.76 4.48 9.33
N VAL A 100 -22.00 4.92 9.43
CA VAL A 100 -23.17 4.20 8.91
C VAL A 100 -23.16 4.02 7.40
N ARG A 101 -22.32 4.74 6.68
CA ARG A 101 -22.16 4.59 5.22
C ARG A 101 -21.40 3.31 4.86
N GLN A 102 -20.74 2.70 5.82
CA GLN A 102 -19.97 1.48 5.67
C GLN A 102 -20.68 0.34 6.39
N GLY A 103 -20.90 -0.76 5.76
CA GLY A 103 -21.51 -1.90 6.38
C GLY A 103 -22.82 -2.34 5.74
N PRO A 104 -23.51 -3.30 6.37
CA PRO A 104 -24.67 -3.98 5.77
C PRO A 104 -25.87 -3.10 5.46
N LEU A 105 -26.05 -2.01 6.20
CA LEU A 105 -27.17 -1.09 5.99
C LEU A 105 -27.03 -0.30 4.68
N HIS A 106 -25.83 -0.19 4.14
CA HIS A 106 -25.50 0.41 2.86
C HIS A 106 -24.88 -0.62 1.93
N ASN A 107 -25.55 -1.74 1.79
CA ASN A 107 -25.07 -2.94 1.11
C ASN A 107 -24.94 -2.81 -0.41
N GLY A 108 -25.16 -1.65 -0.96
CA GLY A 108 -24.84 -1.34 -2.36
C GLY A 108 -23.34 -1.38 -2.68
N GLY A 109 -22.49 -1.54 -1.69
CA GLY A 109 -21.03 -1.52 -1.83
C GLY A 109 -20.47 -0.13 -2.11
N GLU A 110 -21.25 0.91 -1.88
CA GLU A 110 -20.89 2.30 -2.23
C GLU A 110 -19.69 2.81 -1.44
N PHE A 111 -19.57 2.37 -0.20
CA PHE A 111 -18.51 2.76 0.72
C PHE A 111 -17.64 1.58 1.14
N HIS A 112 -17.63 0.55 0.33
CA HIS A 112 -16.82 -0.64 0.53
C HIS A 112 -15.45 -0.45 -0.09
N GLU A 113 -14.45 -0.13 0.75
CA GLU A 113 -13.12 0.23 0.30
C GLU A 113 -12.16 -0.95 0.19
N SER A 114 -11.54 -1.12 -0.97
CA SER A 114 -10.50 -2.11 -1.19
C SER A 114 -9.25 -1.83 -0.35
N LEU A 115 -8.95 -0.57 -0.06
CA LEU A 115 -7.81 -0.16 0.76
C LEU A 115 -7.78 -0.88 2.09
N ASN A 116 -8.91 -0.86 2.82
CA ASN A 116 -9.01 -1.52 4.11
C ASN A 116 -8.89 -3.04 3.99
N SER A 117 -9.58 -3.62 3.02
CA SER A 117 -9.57 -5.07 2.82
C SER A 117 -8.18 -5.56 2.43
N LEU A 118 -7.50 -4.87 1.51
CA LEU A 118 -6.16 -5.23 1.07
C LEU A 118 -5.10 -4.99 2.17
N ALA A 119 -5.20 -3.87 2.88
CA ALA A 119 -4.29 -3.56 3.98
C ALA A 119 -4.43 -4.57 5.13
N ALA A 120 -5.66 -4.96 5.49
CA ALA A 120 -5.92 -5.96 6.50
C ALA A 120 -5.35 -7.34 6.12
N ILE A 121 -5.55 -7.77 4.86
CA ILE A 121 -4.98 -9.02 4.35
C ILE A 121 -3.45 -8.98 4.37
N LEU A 122 -2.86 -7.89 3.89
CA LEU A 122 -1.40 -7.71 3.86
C LEU A 122 -0.82 -7.74 5.27
N GLY A 123 -1.37 -6.95 6.18
CA GLY A 123 -0.92 -6.88 7.58
C GLY A 123 -0.99 -8.24 8.28
N ALA A 124 -2.07 -8.99 8.07
CA ALA A 124 -2.24 -10.34 8.58
C ALA A 124 -1.15 -11.30 8.03
N GLY A 125 -0.89 -11.26 6.73
CA GLY A 125 0.14 -12.08 6.09
C GLY A 125 1.54 -11.77 6.61
N LEU A 126 1.86 -10.50 6.84
CA LEU A 126 3.16 -10.08 7.38
C LEU A 126 3.42 -10.59 8.81
N VAL A 127 2.37 -10.89 9.57
CA VAL A 127 2.51 -11.51 10.90
C VAL A 127 2.30 -13.03 10.89
N GLY A 128 2.13 -13.63 9.71
CA GLY A 128 2.09 -15.08 9.50
C GLY A 128 0.71 -15.70 9.54
N ILE A 129 -0.35 -14.91 9.32
CA ILE A 129 -1.72 -15.44 9.22
C ILE A 129 -2.00 -15.76 7.74
N ASP A 130 -2.47 -16.98 7.48
CA ASP A 130 -2.84 -17.42 6.14
C ASP A 130 -4.26 -16.94 5.77
N LYS A 131 -4.33 -15.89 4.98
CA LYS A 131 -5.59 -15.33 4.46
C LYS A 131 -6.16 -16.09 3.25
N THR A 132 -5.45 -17.09 2.74
CA THR A 132 -6.00 -17.96 1.68
C THR A 132 -6.94 -19.03 2.24
N ASN A 133 -6.86 -19.28 3.56
CA ASN A 133 -7.71 -20.25 4.24
C ASN A 133 -7.90 -19.90 5.73
N GLN A 134 -8.58 -18.80 6.01
CA GLN A 134 -8.91 -18.43 7.40
C GLN A 134 -10.42 -18.56 7.61
N ASN A 135 -10.84 -19.32 8.62
CA ASN A 135 -12.25 -19.54 8.95
C ASN A 135 -13.10 -20.08 7.79
N GLY A 136 -12.49 -20.86 6.88
CA GLY A 136 -13.14 -21.41 5.69
C GLY A 136 -13.26 -20.44 4.50
N TYR A 137 -12.68 -19.25 4.59
CA TYR A 137 -12.69 -18.25 3.52
C TYR A 137 -11.30 -18.07 2.91
N ASN A 138 -11.26 -17.86 1.60
CA ASN A 138 -10.10 -17.38 0.89
C ASN A 138 -10.25 -15.87 0.64
N TYR A 139 -9.84 -15.05 1.61
CA TYR A 139 -9.96 -13.61 1.54
C TYR A 139 -9.13 -13.00 0.40
N VAL A 140 -8.00 -13.61 0.07
CA VAL A 140 -7.16 -13.15 -1.05
C VAL A 140 -7.86 -13.35 -2.40
N LYS A 141 -8.65 -14.43 -2.53
CA LYS A 141 -9.49 -14.65 -3.72
C LYS A 141 -10.66 -13.66 -3.74
N MET A 142 -11.29 -13.44 -2.60
CA MET A 142 -12.46 -12.55 -2.49
C MET A 142 -12.16 -11.13 -2.94
N VAL A 143 -11.01 -10.56 -2.57
CA VAL A 143 -10.64 -9.18 -2.96
C VAL A 143 -10.38 -9.00 -4.45
N GLN A 144 -10.31 -10.06 -5.25
CA GLN A 144 -10.26 -9.94 -6.70
C GLN A 144 -11.52 -9.27 -7.27
N ASN A 145 -12.64 -9.28 -6.52
CA ASN A 145 -13.87 -8.58 -6.92
C ASN A 145 -13.72 -7.05 -7.00
N PHE A 146 -12.68 -6.49 -6.44
CA PHE A 146 -12.33 -5.08 -6.63
C PHE A 146 -11.67 -4.80 -8.00
N TYR A 147 -11.26 -5.84 -8.72
CA TYR A 147 -10.75 -5.68 -10.08
C TYR A 147 -11.88 -5.29 -11.02
N ASN A 148 -11.85 -4.05 -11.46
CA ASN A 148 -12.90 -3.44 -12.24
C ASN A 148 -12.68 -3.66 -13.74
N CYS A 149 -13.15 -4.79 -14.25
CA CYS A 149 -12.98 -5.20 -15.66
C CYS A 149 -14.22 -4.92 -16.52
N ASP A 150 -15.39 -4.86 -15.92
CA ASP A 150 -16.67 -4.69 -16.62
C ASP A 150 -16.87 -3.27 -17.19
N ASN A 151 -16.30 -2.26 -16.55
CA ASN A 151 -16.33 -0.89 -17.05
C ASN A 151 -15.08 -0.47 -17.85
N GLY A 152 -14.18 -1.40 -18.13
CA GLY A 152 -12.99 -1.16 -18.94
C GLY A 152 -11.83 -0.48 -18.24
N TRP A 153 -11.89 -0.22 -16.93
CA TRP A 153 -10.77 0.34 -16.17
C TRP A 153 -9.61 -0.62 -16.03
N ASN A 154 -9.92 -1.92 -15.86
CA ASN A 154 -8.95 -3.01 -15.82
C ASN A 154 -7.83 -2.84 -14.78
N ILE A 155 -8.16 -2.24 -13.64
CA ILE A 155 -7.34 -2.08 -12.45
C ILE A 155 -8.14 -2.47 -11.21
N VAL A 156 -7.47 -2.62 -10.08
CA VAL A 156 -8.14 -2.74 -8.78
C VAL A 156 -8.62 -1.37 -8.36
N MET A 157 -9.92 -1.22 -8.19
CA MET A 157 -10.57 0.01 -7.77
C MET A 157 -10.78 0.03 -6.27
N ASN A 158 -10.87 1.22 -5.69
CA ASN A 158 -11.15 1.33 -4.25
C ASN A 158 -12.58 0.87 -3.90
N ASN A 159 -13.48 0.84 -4.85
CA ASN A 159 -14.87 0.48 -4.63
C ASN A 159 -15.39 -0.52 -5.65
N THR A 160 -16.29 -1.42 -5.24
CA THR A 160 -16.93 -2.39 -6.13
C THR A 160 -18.13 -1.82 -6.87
N ASN A 161 -18.71 -0.70 -6.40
CA ASN A 161 -19.86 -0.07 -7.03
C ASN A 161 -19.45 0.65 -8.32
N PRO A 162 -19.90 0.22 -9.52
CA PRO A 162 -19.53 0.84 -10.78
C PRO A 162 -19.90 2.32 -10.87
N GLN A 163 -20.98 2.74 -10.22
CA GLN A 163 -21.40 4.15 -10.24
C GLN A 163 -20.42 5.04 -9.46
N VAL A 164 -20.00 4.60 -8.29
CA VAL A 164 -19.00 5.30 -7.48
C VAL A 164 -17.63 5.22 -8.13
N ALA A 165 -17.22 4.04 -8.58
CA ALA A 165 -15.96 3.82 -9.26
C ALA A 165 -15.81 4.65 -10.54
N ASN A 166 -16.87 4.75 -11.35
CA ASN A 166 -16.84 5.51 -12.60
C ASN A 166 -16.77 7.01 -12.42
N LEU A 167 -17.39 7.51 -11.36
CA LEU A 167 -17.51 8.95 -11.19
C LEU A 167 -16.42 9.51 -10.33
N GLY A 168 -15.78 8.62 -9.60
CA GLY A 168 -15.02 9.10 -8.53
C GLY A 168 -15.84 10.13 -7.77
N GLY A 169 -17.03 9.82 -7.36
CA GLY A 169 -17.79 10.59 -6.39
C GLY A 169 -17.28 10.25 -5.02
N GLY A 170 -16.85 11.22 -4.23
CA GLY A 170 -16.40 10.99 -2.87
C GLY A 170 -15.19 10.06 -2.77
N TYR A 171 -15.39 8.79 -2.59
CA TYR A 171 -14.37 7.76 -2.41
C TYR A 171 -13.74 7.20 -3.69
N GLY A 172 -13.73 7.88 -4.76
CA GLY A 172 -13.22 7.33 -6.00
C GLY A 172 -12.75 8.35 -7.02
N ARG A 173 -12.63 9.66 -6.64
CA ARG A 173 -12.13 10.68 -7.58
C ARG A 173 -10.76 11.19 -7.28
N ASP A 174 -10.25 10.92 -6.12
CA ASP A 174 -8.90 11.25 -5.79
C ASP A 174 -7.99 10.22 -6.44
N TRP A 175 -6.98 10.65 -7.13
CA TRP A 175 -6.13 9.75 -7.90
C TRP A 175 -5.46 8.67 -7.06
N TRP A 176 -5.14 8.99 -5.83
CA TRP A 176 -4.53 8.04 -4.92
C TRP A 176 -5.42 6.82 -4.60
N TYR A 177 -6.74 6.97 -4.61
CA TYR A 177 -7.69 5.85 -4.49
C TYR A 177 -7.62 4.85 -5.64
N ASP A 178 -7.16 5.30 -6.81
CA ASP A 178 -6.98 4.41 -7.96
C ASP A 178 -5.57 3.81 -8.02
N VAL A 179 -4.60 4.41 -7.34
CA VAL A 179 -3.20 3.98 -7.38
C VAL A 179 -2.83 3.07 -6.21
N LEU A 180 -3.15 3.49 -4.99
CA LEU A 180 -2.73 2.76 -3.79
C LEU A 180 -3.32 1.34 -3.70
N PRO A 181 -4.59 1.07 -4.05
CA PRO A 181 -5.10 -0.30 -4.08
C PRO A 181 -4.30 -1.23 -4.99
N ASN A 182 -3.81 -0.72 -6.11
CA ASN A 182 -3.00 -1.50 -7.04
C ASN A 182 -1.61 -1.80 -6.49
N ALA A 183 -0.99 -0.86 -5.78
CA ALA A 183 0.24 -1.10 -5.05
C ALA A 183 0.07 -2.16 -3.95
N LEU A 184 -1.02 -2.06 -3.17
CA LEU A 184 -1.36 -3.03 -2.13
C LEU A 184 -1.66 -4.42 -2.72
N TYR A 185 -2.34 -4.48 -3.88
CA TYR A 185 -2.64 -5.76 -4.51
C TYR A 185 -1.37 -6.49 -4.98
N TYR A 186 -0.35 -5.77 -5.48
CA TYR A 186 0.98 -6.34 -5.72
C TYR A 186 1.60 -6.90 -4.45
N ALA A 187 1.58 -6.13 -3.35
CA ALA A 187 2.13 -6.56 -2.07
C ALA A 187 1.40 -7.79 -1.49
N VAL A 188 0.07 -7.82 -1.56
CA VAL A 188 -0.74 -8.99 -1.17
C VAL A 188 -0.36 -10.21 -2.00
N SER A 189 -0.19 -10.04 -3.33
CA SER A 189 0.19 -11.15 -4.21
C SER A 189 1.62 -11.64 -3.99
N ASP A 190 2.51 -10.81 -3.49
CA ASP A 190 3.87 -11.23 -3.10
C ASP A 190 3.85 -12.06 -1.81
N VAL A 191 2.99 -11.69 -0.85
CA VAL A 191 2.82 -12.44 0.43
C VAL A 191 2.04 -13.73 0.21
N PHE A 192 1.04 -13.73 -0.67
CA PHE A 192 0.18 -14.87 -0.99
C PHE A 192 0.32 -15.23 -2.49
N PRO A 193 1.46 -15.79 -2.89
CA PRO A 193 1.66 -16.20 -4.27
C PRO A 193 0.72 -17.37 -4.63
N HIS A 194 0.49 -17.58 -5.91
CA HIS A 194 -0.26 -18.74 -6.46
C HIS A 194 -1.78 -18.73 -6.24
N VAL A 195 -2.36 -17.62 -5.78
CA VAL A 195 -3.83 -17.50 -5.78
C VAL A 195 -4.31 -17.35 -7.23
N GLU A 196 -5.20 -18.28 -7.62
CA GLU A 196 -5.75 -18.32 -8.97
C GLU A 196 -6.36 -16.96 -9.39
N GLY A 197 -6.06 -16.50 -10.61
CA GLY A 197 -6.53 -15.23 -11.15
C GLY A 197 -5.64 -14.03 -10.84
N SER A 198 -4.80 -14.08 -9.79
CA SER A 198 -3.98 -12.92 -9.38
C SER A 198 -3.02 -12.45 -10.47
N ASP A 199 -2.30 -13.35 -11.13
CA ASP A 199 -1.34 -12.97 -12.17
C ASP A 199 -2.01 -12.30 -13.40
N LYS A 200 -3.23 -12.68 -13.74
CA LYS A 200 -4.03 -12.04 -14.79
C LYS A 200 -4.35 -10.59 -14.40
N ILE A 201 -4.79 -10.37 -13.18
CA ILE A 201 -5.10 -9.03 -12.64
C ILE A 201 -3.83 -8.17 -12.60
N LEU A 202 -2.72 -8.69 -12.06
CA LEU A 202 -1.44 -7.97 -11.97
C LEU A 202 -0.92 -7.54 -13.35
N ARG A 203 -1.03 -8.42 -14.38
CA ARG A 203 -0.67 -8.06 -15.75
C ARG A 203 -1.58 -6.97 -16.31
N SER A 204 -2.87 -7.05 -16.03
CA SER A 204 -3.81 -6.02 -16.46
C SER A 204 -3.50 -4.67 -15.85
N ILE A 205 -3.22 -4.62 -14.55
CA ILE A 205 -2.76 -3.40 -13.85
C ILE A 205 -1.51 -2.84 -14.52
N ALA A 206 -0.49 -3.67 -14.73
CA ALA A 206 0.76 -3.25 -15.38
C ALA A 206 0.52 -2.62 -16.76
N GLU A 207 -0.35 -3.22 -17.58
CA GLU A 207 -0.68 -2.69 -18.90
C GLU A 207 -1.44 -1.37 -18.83
N GLN A 208 -2.40 -1.24 -17.91
CA GLN A 208 -3.17 0.00 -17.75
C GLN A 208 -2.29 1.16 -17.24
N PHE A 209 -1.45 0.91 -16.25
CA PHE A 209 -0.51 1.91 -15.75
C PHE A 209 0.54 2.30 -16.80
N THR A 210 0.99 1.35 -17.62
CA THR A 210 1.89 1.63 -18.77
C THR A 210 1.21 2.52 -19.80
N LYS A 211 -0.05 2.24 -20.15
CA LYS A 211 -0.84 3.09 -21.06
C LYS A 211 -1.07 4.49 -20.48
N ALA A 212 -1.42 4.55 -19.20
CA ALA A 212 -1.64 5.81 -18.51
C ALA A 212 -0.38 6.69 -18.52
N ASP A 213 0.79 6.16 -18.14
CA ASP A 213 2.05 6.90 -18.19
C ASP A 213 2.39 7.37 -19.62
N SER A 214 2.13 6.53 -20.63
CA SER A 214 2.32 6.91 -22.05
C SER A 214 1.46 8.10 -22.46
N VAL A 215 0.18 8.10 -22.04
CA VAL A 215 -0.76 9.20 -22.36
C VAL A 215 -0.45 10.46 -21.58
N LEU A 216 -0.05 10.31 -20.32
CA LEU A 216 0.34 11.43 -19.46
C LEU A 216 1.61 12.12 -19.96
N ALA A 217 2.53 11.38 -20.59
CA ALA A 217 3.75 11.91 -21.21
C ALA A 217 4.52 12.89 -20.31
N GLY A 218 4.62 12.58 -19.02
CA GLY A 218 5.25 13.41 -18.00
C GLY A 218 4.34 14.46 -17.35
N ASN A 219 3.12 14.65 -17.83
CA ASN A 219 2.17 15.59 -17.25
C ASN A 219 1.22 14.90 -16.28
N TYR A 220 1.49 14.98 -14.98
CA TYR A 220 0.63 14.49 -13.91
C TYR A 220 -0.17 15.62 -13.22
N ASP A 221 -0.41 16.73 -13.90
CA ASP A 221 -1.07 17.93 -13.37
C ASP A 221 -2.60 17.79 -13.35
N TYR A 222 -3.09 16.77 -12.63
CA TYR A 222 -4.50 16.40 -12.55
C TYR A 222 -4.89 16.03 -11.10
N SER A 223 -6.19 16.17 -10.80
CA SER A 223 -6.77 15.72 -9.53
C SER A 223 -7.15 14.24 -9.56
N TYR A 224 -7.43 13.70 -10.75
CA TYR A 224 -7.79 12.31 -10.97
C TYR A 224 -7.44 11.88 -12.40
N PHE A 225 -7.43 10.56 -12.64
CA PHE A 225 -7.23 9.99 -13.97
C PHE A 225 -8.31 8.92 -14.26
N ASP A 226 -8.98 9.05 -15.39
CA ASP A 226 -9.95 8.07 -15.86
C ASP A 226 -9.22 6.98 -16.67
N TYR A 227 -8.95 5.84 -16.04
CA TYR A 227 -8.24 4.73 -16.67
C TYR A 227 -9.05 4.06 -17.79
N GLY A 228 -10.38 4.14 -17.75
CA GLY A 228 -11.23 3.64 -18.84
C GLY A 228 -11.12 4.47 -20.10
N LYS A 229 -11.03 5.79 -19.96
CA LYS A 229 -10.90 6.75 -21.07
C LYS A 229 -9.46 7.20 -21.32
N MET A 230 -8.50 6.79 -20.49
CA MET A 230 -7.11 7.24 -20.53
C MET A 230 -6.99 8.78 -20.54
N LYS A 231 -7.66 9.44 -19.59
CA LYS A 231 -7.74 10.91 -19.58
C LYS A 231 -7.64 11.46 -18.16
N GLY A 232 -6.71 12.39 -17.95
CA GLY A 232 -6.65 13.18 -16.73
C GLY A 232 -7.79 14.19 -16.61
N GLY A 233 -8.19 14.48 -15.39
CA GLY A 233 -9.22 15.45 -15.08
C GLY A 233 -8.89 16.30 -13.85
N ARG A 234 -9.60 17.41 -13.71
CA ARG A 234 -9.45 18.36 -12.63
C ARG A 234 -10.77 18.54 -11.90
N SER A 235 -10.70 18.65 -10.60
CA SER A 235 -11.86 18.90 -9.73
C SER A 235 -11.50 19.97 -8.70
N HIS A 236 -12.31 20.11 -7.65
CA HIS A 236 -12.06 21.00 -6.51
C HIS A 236 -10.95 20.52 -5.58
N ILE A 237 -10.52 19.27 -5.70
CA ILE A 237 -9.42 18.72 -4.90
C ILE A 237 -8.05 19.13 -5.49
N PRO A 238 -6.98 19.11 -4.69
CA PRO A 238 -5.64 19.40 -5.16
C PRO A 238 -5.21 18.55 -6.35
N TYR A 239 -4.25 19.04 -7.12
CA TYR A 239 -3.57 18.20 -8.10
C TYR A 239 -2.71 17.19 -7.37
N GLN A 240 -2.83 15.94 -7.76
CA GLN A 240 -2.15 14.81 -7.13
C GLN A 240 -0.98 14.35 -8.01
N GLN A 241 -0.03 15.24 -8.21
CA GLN A 241 1.14 14.96 -9.05
C GLN A 241 2.07 13.93 -8.42
N ASP A 242 1.93 13.65 -7.12
CA ASP A 242 2.58 12.53 -6.44
C ASP A 242 2.06 11.15 -6.91
N ALA A 243 0.94 11.12 -7.65
CA ALA A 243 0.50 9.94 -8.39
C ALA A 243 1.58 9.40 -9.35
N ALA A 244 2.47 10.26 -9.86
CA ALA A 244 3.64 9.83 -10.61
C ALA A 244 4.53 8.88 -9.79
N GLY A 245 4.72 9.16 -8.49
CA GLY A 245 5.44 8.28 -7.57
C GLY A 245 4.74 6.94 -7.37
N GLY A 246 3.43 6.96 -7.24
CA GLY A 246 2.61 5.76 -7.15
C GLY A 246 2.64 4.91 -8.42
N HIS A 247 2.49 5.53 -9.61
CA HIS A 247 2.66 4.86 -10.91
C HIS A 247 4.03 4.20 -11.04
N ALA A 248 5.08 4.92 -10.68
CA ALA A 248 6.44 4.38 -10.72
C ALA A 248 6.58 3.14 -9.84
N TYR A 249 6.00 3.16 -8.64
CA TYR A 249 6.05 2.02 -7.73
C TYR A 249 5.29 0.81 -8.27
N VAL A 250 4.06 0.98 -8.74
CA VAL A 250 3.26 -0.09 -9.34
C VAL A 250 3.99 -0.73 -10.53
N LEU A 251 4.56 0.10 -11.41
CA LEU A 251 5.31 -0.37 -12.58
C LEU A 251 6.65 -1.04 -12.20
N LEU A 252 7.30 -0.59 -11.13
CA LEU A 252 8.47 -1.27 -10.57
C LEU A 252 8.08 -2.66 -10.03
N CYS A 253 6.97 -2.78 -9.29
CA CYS A 253 6.46 -4.06 -8.83
C CYS A 253 6.14 -4.99 -10.02
N ALA A 254 5.52 -4.47 -11.06
CA ALA A 254 5.26 -5.21 -12.29
C ALA A 254 6.55 -5.69 -12.97
N TYR A 255 7.57 -4.84 -13.05
CA TYR A 255 8.89 -5.24 -13.58
C TYR A 255 9.53 -6.34 -12.72
N LYS A 256 9.52 -6.20 -11.41
CA LYS A 256 10.06 -7.21 -10.48
C LYS A 256 9.33 -8.56 -10.63
N LYS A 257 8.01 -8.53 -10.80
CA LYS A 257 7.19 -9.73 -10.94
C LYS A 257 7.35 -10.41 -12.30
N PHE A 258 7.39 -9.65 -13.39
CA PHE A 258 7.27 -10.18 -14.75
C PHE A 258 8.54 -10.04 -15.60
N GLY A 259 9.56 -9.33 -15.17
CA GLY A 259 10.82 -9.12 -15.89
C GLY A 259 10.70 -8.26 -17.16
N ASN A 260 9.52 -7.67 -17.44
CA ASN A 260 9.30 -6.90 -18.66
C ASN A 260 9.92 -5.50 -18.54
N LYS A 261 10.99 -5.25 -19.32
CA LYS A 261 11.73 -3.99 -19.32
C LYS A 261 10.88 -2.77 -19.70
N ARG A 262 9.76 -2.96 -20.40
CA ARG A 262 8.83 -1.87 -20.72
C ARG A 262 8.25 -1.27 -19.43
N TYR A 263 7.87 -2.09 -18.46
CA TYR A 263 7.39 -1.60 -17.16
C TYR A 263 8.47 -0.79 -16.43
N LEU A 264 9.71 -1.25 -16.45
CA LEU A 264 10.83 -0.51 -15.87
C LEU A 264 11.06 0.85 -16.56
N GLN A 265 10.92 0.92 -17.88
CA GLN A 265 11.04 2.19 -18.62
C GLN A 265 9.97 3.19 -18.20
N HIS A 266 8.71 2.74 -18.07
CA HIS A 266 7.62 3.58 -17.60
C HIS A 266 7.72 3.93 -16.10
N ALA A 267 8.27 3.05 -15.26
CA ALA A 267 8.60 3.40 -13.88
C ALA A 267 9.61 4.55 -13.81
N LYS A 268 10.64 4.52 -14.67
CA LYS A 268 11.63 5.61 -14.79
C LYS A 268 11.01 6.90 -15.31
N SER A 269 10.17 6.82 -16.33
CA SER A 269 9.41 7.97 -16.89
C SER A 269 8.58 8.66 -15.81
N ALA A 270 7.84 7.89 -15.01
CA ALA A 270 7.02 8.43 -13.93
C ALA A 270 7.86 9.07 -12.81
N ILE A 271 9.03 8.52 -12.44
CA ILE A 271 9.95 9.17 -11.49
C ILE A 271 10.52 10.47 -12.06
N GLU A 272 10.85 10.50 -13.35
CA GLU A 272 11.34 11.72 -14.02
C GLU A 272 10.26 12.80 -14.04
N ALA A 273 9.00 12.43 -14.27
CA ALA A 273 7.85 13.33 -14.13
C ALA A 273 7.70 13.85 -12.68
N LEU A 274 7.80 13.00 -11.67
CA LEU A 274 7.74 13.41 -10.27
C LEU A 274 8.86 14.42 -9.94
N LEU A 275 10.08 14.14 -10.33
CA LEU A 275 11.24 15.01 -10.06
C LEU A 275 11.21 16.32 -10.83
N SER A 276 10.47 16.39 -11.93
CA SER A 276 10.30 17.64 -12.69
C SER A 276 9.43 18.67 -11.97
N GLN A 277 8.68 18.27 -10.94
CA GLN A 277 7.85 19.17 -10.15
C GLN A 277 8.70 20.22 -9.44
N LYS A 278 8.12 21.40 -9.22
CA LYS A 278 8.81 22.53 -8.60
C LYS A 278 8.62 22.61 -7.09
N GLU A 279 7.56 22.02 -6.58
CA GLU A 279 7.14 22.03 -5.18
C GLU A 279 6.50 20.72 -4.80
N SER A 280 6.35 20.44 -3.51
CA SER A 280 5.66 19.25 -3.03
C SER A 280 4.21 19.23 -3.50
N ARG A 281 3.78 18.09 -4.00
CA ARG A 281 2.39 17.77 -4.32
C ARG A 281 1.89 16.58 -3.53
N PHE A 282 2.51 16.35 -2.39
CA PHE A 282 2.13 15.28 -1.48
C PHE A 282 0.72 15.54 -0.94
N TYR A 283 -0.24 14.86 -1.55
CA TYR A 283 -1.65 15.06 -1.19
C TYR A 283 -2.07 14.12 -0.06
N GLU A 284 -1.89 12.81 -0.23
CA GLU A 284 -2.29 11.83 0.80
C GLU A 284 -1.24 10.73 1.07
N ALA A 285 -0.92 9.85 0.12
CA ALA A 285 -0.14 8.66 0.45
C ALA A 285 0.95 8.28 -0.58
N LEU A 286 0.99 8.88 -1.76
CA LEU A 286 1.74 8.32 -2.88
C LEU A 286 3.20 8.77 -2.96
N LEU A 287 3.53 9.94 -2.42
CA LEU A 287 4.90 10.46 -2.50
C LEU A 287 5.96 9.54 -1.87
N PRO A 288 5.74 8.93 -0.69
CA PRO A 288 6.69 7.97 -0.13
C PRO A 288 7.00 6.77 -1.03
N LEU A 289 6.03 6.30 -1.83
CA LEU A 289 6.25 5.24 -2.82
C LEU A 289 7.20 5.71 -3.93
N GLY A 290 7.11 6.98 -4.33
CA GLY A 290 8.02 7.61 -5.25
C GLY A 290 9.44 7.71 -4.70
N CYS A 291 9.59 8.12 -3.42
CA CYS A 291 10.88 8.15 -2.73
C CYS A 291 11.56 6.79 -2.74
N TYR A 292 10.83 5.76 -2.34
CA TYR A 292 11.33 4.38 -2.36
C TYR A 292 11.76 3.95 -3.77
N THR A 293 10.91 4.21 -4.78
CA THR A 293 11.18 3.82 -6.16
C THR A 293 12.41 4.52 -6.72
N ALA A 294 12.57 5.83 -6.47
CA ALA A 294 13.74 6.58 -6.88
C ALA A 294 15.03 6.04 -6.23
N ALA A 295 15.00 5.76 -4.92
CA ALA A 295 16.12 5.17 -4.21
C ALA A 295 16.47 3.77 -4.73
N TYR A 296 15.47 2.94 -5.00
CA TYR A 296 15.67 1.61 -5.58
C TYR A 296 16.32 1.68 -6.96
N LEU A 297 15.82 2.55 -7.84
CA LEU A 297 16.38 2.75 -9.18
C LEU A 297 17.81 3.32 -9.15
N ASN A 298 18.12 4.17 -8.18
CA ASN A 298 19.50 4.63 -7.96
C ASN A 298 20.42 3.45 -7.61
N ALA A 299 19.97 2.58 -6.72
CA ALA A 299 20.75 1.46 -6.23
C ALA A 299 20.92 0.34 -7.27
N THR A 300 19.91 0.06 -8.09
CA THR A 300 19.88 -1.12 -8.97
C THR A 300 20.09 -0.81 -10.44
N GLU A 301 19.73 0.40 -10.88
CA GLU A 301 19.74 0.82 -12.28
C GLU A 301 20.76 1.93 -12.57
N GLY A 302 21.62 2.25 -11.59
CA GLY A 302 22.66 3.27 -11.72
C GLY A 302 22.12 4.69 -11.98
N LYS A 303 20.87 4.96 -11.63
CA LYS A 303 20.29 6.30 -11.73
C LYS A 303 20.85 7.22 -10.63
N LYS A 304 20.65 8.50 -10.78
CA LYS A 304 21.07 9.55 -9.83
C LYS A 304 19.89 10.47 -9.54
N TYR A 305 18.74 9.90 -9.26
CA TYR A 305 17.54 10.66 -8.91
C TYR A 305 17.73 11.37 -7.56
N ASP A 306 17.24 12.60 -7.46
CA ASP A 306 17.36 13.40 -6.24
C ASP A 306 16.36 12.94 -5.18
N THR A 307 16.79 11.96 -4.38
CA THR A 307 16.01 11.43 -3.27
C THR A 307 15.91 12.40 -2.09
N HIS A 308 16.83 13.36 -1.97
CA HIS A 308 16.75 14.39 -0.92
C HIS A 308 15.56 15.31 -1.18
N LYS A 309 15.40 15.76 -2.41
CA LYS A 309 14.26 16.58 -2.83
C LYS A 309 12.94 15.89 -2.51
N LEU A 310 12.82 14.60 -2.84
CA LEU A 310 11.60 13.84 -2.58
C LEU A 310 11.35 13.65 -1.09
N LEU A 311 12.38 13.38 -0.30
CA LEU A 311 12.26 13.25 1.15
C LEU A 311 11.88 14.57 1.82
N ASP A 312 12.49 15.68 1.40
CA ASP A 312 12.09 17.00 1.91
C ASP A 312 10.59 17.27 1.63
N TRP A 313 10.12 16.88 0.45
CA TRP A 313 8.71 17.04 0.10
C TRP A 313 7.73 16.16 0.89
N VAL A 314 8.18 15.04 1.45
CA VAL A 314 7.36 14.24 2.36
C VAL A 314 6.99 15.02 3.63
N PHE A 315 7.85 15.96 4.04
CA PHE A 315 7.60 16.83 5.20
C PHE A 315 6.93 18.17 4.83
N ASP A 316 6.80 18.45 3.54
CA ASP A 316 6.08 19.63 3.04
C ASP A 316 4.68 19.20 2.58
N GLY A 317 3.64 19.75 3.17
CA GLY A 317 2.29 19.57 2.63
C GLY A 317 2.13 20.32 1.31
N CYS A 318 1.30 19.83 0.40
CA CYS A 318 0.97 20.58 -0.81
C CYS A 318 -0.10 21.64 -0.54
N GLN A 319 -0.08 22.68 -1.36
CA GLN A 319 -1.15 23.68 -1.43
C GLN A 319 -1.90 23.52 -2.75
N SER A 320 -3.21 23.41 -2.70
CA SER A 320 -4.02 23.44 -3.91
C SER A 320 -4.30 24.87 -4.36
N PRO A 321 -4.69 25.09 -5.63
CA PRO A 321 -5.16 26.38 -6.10
C PRO A 321 -6.36 26.92 -5.31
N THR A 322 -7.09 26.05 -4.64
CA THR A 322 -8.24 26.40 -3.78
C THR A 322 -7.86 26.63 -2.32
N GLY A 323 -6.57 26.57 -1.98
CA GLY A 323 -6.06 26.77 -0.62
C GLY A 323 -6.14 25.53 0.28
N ARG A 324 -6.63 24.38 -0.20
CA ARG A 324 -6.65 23.14 0.57
C ARG A 324 -5.23 22.60 0.73
N THR A 325 -4.82 22.38 1.97
CA THR A 325 -3.51 21.81 2.28
C THR A 325 -3.55 20.30 2.06
N GLY A 326 -2.53 19.77 1.43
CA GLY A 326 -2.31 18.33 1.30
C GLY A 326 -1.62 17.75 2.54
N TRP A 327 -1.20 16.52 2.42
CA TRP A 327 -0.62 15.75 3.51
C TRP A 327 0.91 15.89 3.54
N GLY A 328 1.47 15.70 4.72
CA GLY A 328 2.91 15.64 4.95
C GLY A 328 3.18 14.90 6.25
N ILE A 329 4.45 14.65 6.53
CA ILE A 329 4.84 14.18 7.86
C ILE A 329 4.84 15.38 8.79
N ILE A 330 4.00 15.33 9.81
CA ILE A 330 3.83 16.42 10.76
C ILE A 330 5.07 16.48 11.68
N VAL A 331 5.58 17.69 11.88
CA VAL A 331 6.59 17.97 12.88
C VAL A 331 6.04 19.11 13.75
N GLY A 332 5.43 18.76 14.86
CA GLY A 332 4.81 19.78 15.74
C GLY A 332 3.69 19.25 16.62
N LYS A 333 2.96 20.20 17.20
CA LYS A 333 1.85 19.93 18.12
C LYS A 333 0.51 20.27 17.49
N TRP A 334 -0.51 19.53 17.90
CA TRP A 334 -1.92 19.83 17.69
C TRP A 334 -2.58 20.06 19.05
N GLY A 335 -2.87 21.30 19.37
CA GLY A 335 -3.25 21.66 20.73
C GLY A 335 -2.17 21.28 21.74
N ASP A 336 -2.53 20.50 22.74
CA ASP A 336 -1.62 20.01 23.78
C ASP A 336 -0.88 18.71 23.40
N TYR A 337 -1.21 18.12 22.26
CA TYR A 337 -0.66 16.83 21.82
C TYR A 337 0.52 17.01 20.86
N ASP A 338 1.62 16.32 21.14
CA ASP A 338 2.69 16.15 20.17
C ASP A 338 2.25 15.12 19.10
N VAL A 339 2.12 15.56 17.87
CA VAL A 339 1.72 14.75 16.73
C VAL A 339 2.86 14.56 15.72
N SER A 340 4.08 14.82 16.16
CA SER A 340 5.27 14.64 15.33
C SER A 340 5.41 13.19 14.88
N GLY A 341 5.68 13.01 13.58
CA GLY A 341 5.82 11.69 12.95
C GLY A 341 4.55 11.12 12.38
N LEU A 342 3.37 11.69 12.69
CA LEU A 342 2.14 11.28 12.00
C LEU A 342 2.12 11.84 10.58
N GLN A 343 1.59 11.07 9.66
CA GLN A 343 1.25 11.56 8.33
C GLN A 343 -0.11 12.22 8.36
N GLY A 344 -0.20 13.45 7.95
CA GLY A 344 -1.48 14.14 7.99
C GLY A 344 -1.45 15.55 7.46
N SER A 345 -2.56 16.23 7.66
CA SER A 345 -2.74 17.65 7.36
C SER A 345 -3.27 18.36 8.58
N ILE A 346 -2.53 19.33 9.09
CA ILE A 346 -2.98 20.23 10.15
C ILE A 346 -3.51 21.49 9.47
N THR A 347 -4.79 21.78 9.64
CA THR A 347 -5.47 22.95 9.07
C THR A 347 -6.26 23.69 10.15
N ASP A 348 -6.58 24.98 9.87
CA ASP A 348 -7.39 25.80 10.74
C ASP A 348 -8.80 25.25 10.90
N GLY A 349 -9.26 24.56 11.65
CA GLY A 349 -10.62 24.01 11.77
C GLY A 349 -10.71 22.51 11.70
N GLY A 350 -9.60 21.84 11.69
CA GLY A 350 -9.52 20.40 11.75
C GLY A 350 -8.38 19.87 10.92
N GLY A 351 -8.03 18.64 11.16
CA GLY A 351 -7.00 17.93 10.40
C GLY A 351 -7.30 16.45 10.37
N TYR A 352 -6.59 15.78 9.51
CA TYR A 352 -6.56 14.33 9.47
C TYR A 352 -5.14 13.89 9.74
N ALA A 353 -4.97 12.81 10.49
CA ALA A 353 -3.68 12.20 10.68
C ALA A 353 -3.80 10.68 10.63
N PHE A 354 -2.80 10.05 10.03
CA PHE A 354 -2.58 8.62 10.09
C PHE A 354 -1.34 8.32 10.91
N SER A 355 -1.35 7.23 11.62
CA SER A 355 -0.21 6.73 12.38
C SER A 355 0.60 5.71 11.57
#